data_20326d57025fcc0a014ec5a3b8e6e539
#
_entry.id   20326d57025fcc0a014ec5a3b8e6e539
#
_cell.length_a   1.000
_cell.length_b   1.000
_cell.length_c   1.000
_cell.angle_alpha   90.00
_cell.angle_beta   90.00
_cell.angle_gamma   90.00
#
_symmetry.space_group_name_H-M   'P 1'
#
loop_
_entity.id
_entity.type
_entity.pdbx_description
1 polymer ?
#
loop_
_entity_poly.entity_id
_entity_poly.type
_entity_poly.pdbx_seq_one_letter_code
_entity_poly.pdbx_strand_id
1 'polypeptide(L)'
;GGSLFKPEQLAVLGSIVGDNARIELTSFQQLYVEMDEDRLDEVTEQLKATGLLIYPVGAYVKSLKTCSFCQGAEAEGLHVAIALNEAVAGTEVPSPLKVGYTGCTNACGEPLLQDIGIVKNKEVFDIYVGGEGKTLKAKFGQLFIAGVAEEKLIDVIQQLISYFKQNGKKREKFSKFIQRLGMENVREAINLH
;
A
#
# COMPACT_ATOMS: atom_id res chain seq x y z
N GLY A 1 -7.52 1.10 -4.25
CA GLY A 1 -7.11 1.68 -2.97
C GLY A 1 -8.14 2.68 -2.44
N GLY A 2 -7.96 3.10 -1.21
CA GLY A 2 -8.77 4.16 -0.63
C GLY A 2 -10.13 3.76 -0.08
N SER A 3 -10.41 2.49 0.11
CA SER A 3 -11.72 2.00 0.59
C SER A 3 -12.91 2.48 -0.24
N LEU A 4 -12.68 2.86 -1.49
CA LEU A 4 -13.73 3.30 -2.40
C LEU A 4 -14.28 2.09 -3.14
N PHE A 5 -15.56 1.79 -2.91
CA PHE A 5 -16.29 0.75 -3.60
C PHE A 5 -17.47 1.35 -4.34
N LYS A 6 -17.75 0.83 -5.51
CA LYS A 6 -19.04 1.08 -6.16
C LYS A 6 -20.10 0.24 -5.46
N PRO A 7 -21.35 0.72 -5.30
CA PRO A 7 -22.42 -0.04 -4.65
C PRO A 7 -22.61 -1.44 -5.24
N GLU A 8 -22.51 -1.56 -6.55
CA GLU A 8 -22.61 -2.85 -7.27
C GLU A 8 -21.50 -3.83 -6.87
N GLN A 9 -20.27 -3.36 -6.58
CA GLN A 9 -19.17 -4.23 -6.15
C GLN A 9 -19.45 -4.88 -4.80
N LEU A 10 -20.05 -4.14 -3.86
CA LEU A 10 -20.43 -4.68 -2.56
C LEU A 10 -21.61 -5.65 -2.67
N ALA A 11 -22.60 -5.33 -3.51
CA ALA A 11 -23.73 -6.22 -3.75
C ALA A 11 -23.28 -7.55 -4.37
N VAL A 12 -22.43 -7.48 -5.40
CA VAL A 12 -21.88 -8.66 -6.08
C VAL A 12 -20.98 -9.45 -5.12
N LEU A 13 -20.13 -8.78 -4.33
CA LEU A 13 -19.29 -9.46 -3.34
C LEU A 13 -20.15 -10.32 -2.39
N GLY A 14 -21.22 -9.76 -1.82
CA GLY A 14 -22.12 -10.50 -0.93
C GLY A 14 -22.81 -11.68 -1.59
N SER A 15 -23.24 -11.55 -2.87
CA SER A 15 -23.93 -12.61 -3.58
C SER A 15 -23.01 -13.74 -4.07
N ILE A 16 -21.78 -13.41 -4.47
CA ILE A 16 -20.83 -14.38 -5.02
C ILE A 16 -20.19 -15.26 -3.94
N VAL A 17 -19.80 -14.67 -2.81
CA VAL A 17 -19.05 -15.41 -1.79
C VAL A 17 -19.90 -16.42 -1.01
N GLY A 18 -21.23 -16.24 -1.01
CA GLY A 18 -22.19 -17.17 -0.39
C GLY A 18 -22.43 -16.91 1.09
N ASP A 19 -23.49 -17.55 1.62
CA ASP A 19 -24.01 -17.28 2.97
C ASP A 19 -23.08 -17.71 4.10
N ASN A 20 -22.20 -18.67 3.85
CA ASN A 20 -21.24 -19.18 4.84
C ASN A 20 -19.92 -18.40 4.87
N ALA A 21 -19.72 -17.49 3.93
CA ALA A 21 -18.50 -16.70 3.87
C ALA A 21 -18.44 -15.63 4.96
N ARG A 22 -17.23 -15.35 5.43
CA ARG A 22 -16.98 -14.24 6.34
C ARG A 22 -16.22 -13.14 5.62
N ILE A 23 -16.74 -11.92 5.68
CA ILE A 23 -16.10 -10.73 5.12
C ILE A 23 -15.61 -9.86 6.27
N GLU A 24 -14.30 -9.59 6.32
CA GLU A 24 -13.68 -8.72 7.30
C GLU A 24 -13.12 -7.47 6.63
N LEU A 25 -13.55 -6.28 7.07
CA LEU A 25 -12.89 -5.02 6.73
C LEU A 25 -11.73 -4.79 7.70
N THR A 26 -10.51 -4.85 7.18
CA THR A 26 -9.32 -4.69 7.99
C THR A 26 -9.02 -3.22 8.30
N SER A 27 -8.25 -2.96 9.37
CA SER A 27 -7.75 -1.61 9.69
C SER A 27 -6.80 -1.03 8.62
N PHE A 28 -6.39 -1.83 7.65
CA PHE A 28 -5.58 -1.41 6.50
C PHE A 28 -6.43 -1.22 5.22
N GLN A 29 -7.74 -1.02 5.38
CA GLN A 29 -8.67 -0.76 4.26
C GLN A 29 -8.70 -1.90 3.21
N GLN A 30 -8.55 -3.15 3.64
CA GLN A 30 -8.66 -4.32 2.80
C GLN A 30 -9.86 -5.16 3.23
N LEU A 31 -10.51 -5.81 2.29
CA LEU A 31 -11.48 -6.85 2.57
C LEU A 31 -10.77 -8.20 2.55
N TYR A 32 -10.91 -8.97 3.61
CA TYR A 32 -10.58 -10.37 3.63
C TYR A 32 -11.87 -11.16 3.49
N VAL A 33 -11.85 -12.15 2.62
CA VAL A 33 -12.97 -13.07 2.44
C VAL A 33 -12.47 -14.46 2.81
N GLU A 34 -13.10 -15.05 3.83
CA GLU A 34 -12.90 -16.43 4.24
C GLU A 34 -14.05 -17.26 3.65
N MET A 35 -13.71 -18.28 2.89
CA MET A 35 -14.67 -19.09 2.16
C MET A 35 -14.11 -20.50 1.88
N ASP A 36 -14.95 -21.40 1.38
CA ASP A 36 -14.55 -22.74 1.03
C ASP A 36 -13.53 -22.74 -0.14
N GLU A 37 -12.49 -23.56 -0.04
CA GLU A 37 -11.36 -23.58 -0.97
C GLU A 37 -11.77 -24.03 -2.38
N ASP A 38 -12.76 -24.91 -2.49
CA ASP A 38 -13.26 -25.45 -3.76
C ASP A 38 -13.92 -24.39 -4.65
N ARG A 39 -14.32 -23.24 -4.08
CA ARG A 39 -14.92 -22.12 -4.81
C ARG A 39 -13.95 -20.98 -5.10
N LEU A 40 -12.69 -21.09 -4.68
CA LEU A 40 -11.71 -20.00 -4.73
C LEU A 40 -11.49 -19.46 -6.12
N ASP A 41 -11.29 -20.34 -7.10
CA ASP A 41 -10.99 -19.94 -8.49
C ASP A 41 -12.19 -19.26 -9.14
N GLU A 42 -13.39 -19.87 -9.01
CA GLU A 42 -14.64 -19.32 -9.54
C GLU A 42 -14.92 -17.92 -8.99
N VAL A 43 -14.88 -17.78 -7.66
CA VAL A 43 -15.17 -16.50 -6.98
C VAL A 43 -14.10 -15.46 -7.31
N THR A 44 -12.84 -15.86 -7.40
CA THR A 44 -11.76 -14.96 -7.79
C THR A 44 -11.99 -14.34 -9.16
N GLU A 45 -12.37 -15.14 -10.16
CA GLU A 45 -12.64 -14.64 -11.51
C GLU A 45 -13.90 -13.76 -11.55
N GLN A 46 -14.95 -14.14 -10.83
CA GLN A 46 -16.17 -13.34 -10.76
C GLN A 46 -15.91 -11.97 -10.08
N LEU A 47 -15.12 -11.92 -9.00
CA LEU A 47 -14.77 -10.67 -8.34
C LEU A 47 -13.89 -9.79 -9.21
N LYS A 48 -12.90 -10.34 -9.92
CA LYS A 48 -12.10 -9.59 -10.89
C LYS A 48 -12.96 -8.98 -12.00
N ALA A 49 -13.96 -9.68 -12.47
CA ALA A 49 -14.88 -9.18 -13.50
C ALA A 49 -15.64 -7.91 -13.05
N THR A 50 -15.79 -7.68 -11.73
CA THR A 50 -16.38 -6.44 -11.18
C THR A 50 -15.40 -5.27 -11.11
N GLY A 51 -14.14 -5.49 -11.49
CA GLY A 51 -13.05 -4.52 -11.33
C GLY A 51 -12.43 -4.49 -9.93
N LEU A 52 -12.73 -5.47 -9.08
CA LEU A 52 -12.04 -5.65 -7.80
C LEU A 52 -10.65 -6.24 -8.04
N LEU A 53 -9.65 -5.68 -7.37
CA LEU A 53 -8.28 -6.17 -7.41
C LEU A 53 -8.07 -7.15 -6.25
N ILE A 54 -7.60 -8.36 -6.58
CA ILE A 54 -7.34 -9.42 -5.61
C ILE A 54 -5.84 -9.64 -5.52
N TYR A 55 -5.33 -9.57 -4.31
CA TYR A 55 -3.91 -9.71 -4.02
C TYR A 55 -3.65 -10.85 -3.04
N PRO A 56 -2.51 -11.55 -3.15
CA PRO A 56 -2.15 -12.60 -2.21
C PRO A 56 -1.88 -12.03 -0.81
N VAL A 57 -2.15 -12.85 0.20
CA VAL A 57 -1.82 -12.58 1.60
C VAL A 57 -0.43 -13.11 1.93
N GLY A 58 0.32 -12.41 2.79
CA GLY A 58 1.63 -12.88 3.23
C GLY A 58 2.76 -11.90 2.92
N ALA A 59 3.88 -12.41 2.42
CA ALA A 59 5.10 -11.65 2.13
C ALA A 59 4.99 -10.87 0.80
N TYR A 60 4.01 -10.00 0.72
CA TYR A 60 3.72 -9.17 -0.45
C TYR A 60 3.51 -7.70 -0.06
N VAL A 61 3.70 -6.81 -1.03
CA VAL A 61 3.26 -5.42 -0.91
C VAL A 61 1.74 -5.40 -0.85
N LYS A 62 1.20 -4.82 0.21
CA LYS A 62 -0.25 -4.71 0.38
C LYS A 62 -0.82 -3.62 -0.52
N SER A 63 -2.10 -3.75 -0.89
CA SER A 63 -2.85 -2.64 -1.47
C SER A 63 -2.73 -1.40 -0.60
N LEU A 64 -2.57 -0.22 -1.20
CA LEU A 64 -2.30 1.03 -0.48
C LEU A 64 -3.41 1.37 0.53
N LYS A 65 -2.99 1.85 1.70
CA LYS A 65 -3.87 2.59 2.61
C LYS A 65 -3.86 4.06 2.21
N THR A 66 -5.03 4.67 1.99
CA THR A 66 -5.12 6.06 1.55
C THR A 66 -6.01 6.90 2.47
N CYS A 67 -5.94 8.23 2.32
CA CYS A 67 -6.91 9.14 2.92
C CYS A 67 -8.27 9.08 2.18
N SER A 68 -9.25 9.83 2.67
CA SER A 68 -10.60 9.89 2.11
C SER A 68 -10.77 10.86 0.94
N PHE A 69 -9.71 11.55 0.51
CA PHE A 69 -9.72 12.52 -0.60
C PHE A 69 -10.79 13.62 -0.41
N CYS A 70 -10.83 14.23 0.78
CA CYS A 70 -11.89 15.14 1.21
C CYS A 70 -11.89 16.51 0.51
N GLN A 71 -10.77 16.93 -0.08
CA GLN A 71 -10.65 18.18 -0.86
C GLN A 71 -10.95 17.98 -2.35
N GLY A 72 -11.27 16.74 -2.73
CA GLY A 72 -11.54 16.34 -4.11
C GLY A 72 -10.50 15.36 -4.66
N ALA A 73 -10.99 14.35 -5.35
CA ALA A 73 -10.18 13.25 -5.83
C ALA A 73 -9.02 13.67 -6.74
N GLU A 74 -9.25 14.67 -7.59
CA GLU A 74 -8.23 15.21 -8.50
C GLU A 74 -7.18 16.02 -7.75
N ALA A 75 -7.61 16.97 -6.91
CA ALA A 75 -6.70 17.83 -6.15
C ALA A 75 -5.79 17.05 -5.20
N GLU A 76 -6.30 15.95 -4.62
CA GLU A 76 -5.56 15.11 -3.70
C GLU A 76 -4.80 13.96 -4.38
N GLY A 77 -4.87 13.84 -5.71
CA GLY A 77 -4.13 12.88 -6.50
C GLY A 77 -4.65 11.44 -6.36
N LEU A 78 -5.96 11.23 -6.43
CA LEU A 78 -6.53 9.87 -6.46
C LEU A 78 -5.97 9.05 -7.62
N HIS A 79 -5.79 9.65 -8.80
CA HIS A 79 -5.21 9.00 -9.97
C HIS A 79 -3.79 8.49 -9.70
N VAL A 80 -2.98 9.28 -8.97
CA VAL A 80 -1.63 8.88 -8.56
C VAL A 80 -1.68 7.68 -7.60
N ALA A 81 -2.59 7.72 -6.61
CA ALA A 81 -2.76 6.62 -5.67
C ALA A 81 -3.21 5.31 -6.36
N ILE A 82 -4.09 5.42 -7.37
CA ILE A 82 -4.53 4.26 -8.17
C ILE A 82 -3.36 3.70 -8.98
N ALA A 83 -2.68 4.53 -9.77
CA ALA A 83 -1.54 4.11 -10.59
C ALA A 83 -0.41 3.51 -9.75
N LEU A 84 -0.09 4.11 -8.61
CA LEU A 84 0.89 3.58 -7.68
C LEU A 84 0.46 2.22 -7.11
N ASN A 85 -0.81 2.07 -6.71
CA ASN A 85 -1.32 0.80 -6.22
C ASN A 85 -1.20 -0.31 -7.27
N GLU A 86 -1.58 -0.03 -8.51
CA GLU A 86 -1.46 -0.98 -9.62
C GLU A 86 0.00 -1.36 -9.89
N ALA A 87 0.93 -0.42 -9.75
CA ALA A 87 2.33 -0.63 -10.02
C ALA A 87 3.05 -1.48 -8.94
N VAL A 88 2.59 -1.45 -7.68
CA VAL A 88 3.36 -2.05 -6.58
C VAL A 88 2.62 -3.13 -5.78
N ALA A 89 1.29 -3.09 -5.69
CA ALA A 89 0.55 -4.04 -4.87
C ALA A 89 0.68 -5.47 -5.40
N GLY A 90 0.82 -6.44 -4.49
CA GLY A 90 1.02 -7.85 -4.85
C GLY A 90 2.46 -8.22 -5.21
N THR A 91 3.40 -7.27 -5.22
CA THR A 91 4.83 -7.58 -5.41
C THR A 91 5.35 -8.40 -4.25
N GLU A 92 6.01 -9.52 -4.54
CA GLU A 92 6.64 -10.37 -3.54
C GLU A 92 7.84 -9.68 -2.89
N VAL A 93 7.89 -9.72 -1.54
CA VAL A 93 8.92 -9.07 -0.72
C VAL A 93 9.27 -9.96 0.49
N PRO A 94 10.38 -9.71 1.22
CA PRO A 94 10.81 -10.56 2.34
C PRO A 94 9.82 -10.67 3.50
N SER A 95 8.98 -9.66 3.71
CA SER A 95 7.89 -9.64 4.69
C SER A 95 6.76 -8.72 4.22
N PRO A 96 5.53 -8.84 4.76
CA PRO A 96 4.42 -7.96 4.36
C PRO A 96 4.81 -6.49 4.43
N LEU A 97 4.68 -5.77 3.32
CA LEU A 97 5.05 -4.36 3.19
C LEU A 97 3.79 -3.49 3.06
N LYS A 98 3.71 -2.44 3.84
CA LYS A 98 2.59 -1.52 3.89
C LYS A 98 2.99 -0.18 3.31
N VAL A 99 2.24 0.28 2.31
CA VAL A 99 2.40 1.59 1.70
C VAL A 99 1.18 2.45 2.04
N GLY A 100 1.41 3.63 2.60
CA GLY A 100 0.38 4.60 2.91
C GLY A 100 0.51 5.84 2.02
N TYR A 101 -0.63 6.35 1.55
CA TYR A 101 -0.71 7.56 0.74
C TYR A 101 -1.66 8.57 1.36
N THR A 102 -1.32 9.84 1.30
CA THR A 102 -2.24 10.92 1.64
C THR A 102 -2.10 12.09 0.66
N GLY A 103 -3.23 12.63 0.26
CA GLY A 103 -3.33 13.69 -0.75
C GLY A 103 -3.01 15.10 -0.23
N CYS A 104 -2.67 15.26 1.04
CA CYS A 104 -2.26 16.54 1.61
C CYS A 104 -1.47 16.35 2.92
N THR A 105 -0.88 17.45 3.40
CA THR A 105 -0.04 17.48 4.61
C THR A 105 -0.79 17.24 5.94
N ASN A 106 -2.12 17.15 5.93
CA ASN A 106 -2.90 16.74 7.12
C ASN A 106 -2.65 15.26 7.49
N ALA A 107 -2.12 14.47 6.58
CA ALA A 107 -1.68 13.10 6.81
C ALA A 107 -2.77 12.16 7.37
N CYS A 108 -4.06 12.39 7.06
CA CYS A 108 -5.20 11.62 7.57
C CYS A 108 -5.17 10.13 7.20
N GLY A 109 -4.46 9.74 6.13
CA GLY A 109 -4.20 8.34 5.76
C GLY A 109 -3.17 7.64 6.65
N GLU A 110 -2.64 8.33 7.67
CA GLU A 110 -1.60 7.83 8.59
C GLU A 110 -0.34 7.29 7.86
N PRO A 111 0.17 7.99 6.82
CA PRO A 111 1.29 7.48 6.03
C PRO A 111 2.55 7.28 6.88
N LEU A 112 2.76 8.11 7.89
CA LEU A 112 3.94 8.03 8.77
C LEU A 112 3.95 6.79 9.67
N LEU A 113 2.84 6.08 9.81
CA LEU A 113 2.74 4.82 10.56
C LEU A 113 2.91 3.57 9.66
N GLN A 114 3.15 3.77 8.37
CA GLN A 114 3.35 2.69 7.41
C GLN A 114 4.84 2.47 7.11
N ASP A 115 5.18 1.31 6.55
CA ASP A 115 6.57 0.99 6.18
C ASP A 115 7.13 2.00 5.19
N ILE A 116 6.32 2.38 4.19
CA ILE A 116 6.56 3.48 3.25
C ILE A 116 5.36 4.42 3.34
N GLY A 117 5.61 5.69 3.62
CA GLY A 117 4.59 6.73 3.67
C GLY A 117 4.79 7.76 2.57
N ILE A 118 3.72 8.15 1.90
CA ILE A 118 3.72 9.12 0.81
C ILE A 118 2.76 10.24 1.15
N VAL A 119 3.27 11.46 1.17
CA VAL A 119 2.50 12.67 1.50
C VAL A 119 2.57 13.61 0.30
N LYS A 120 1.42 13.91 -0.32
CA LYS A 120 1.34 14.98 -1.31
C LYS A 120 1.51 16.32 -0.61
N ASN A 121 2.48 17.10 -1.06
CA ASN A 121 2.78 18.45 -0.57
C ASN A 121 2.74 19.42 -1.75
N LYS A 122 1.59 20.04 -1.98
CA LYS A 122 1.28 20.82 -3.19
C LYS A 122 1.43 19.95 -4.45
N GLU A 123 2.38 20.27 -5.33
CA GLU A 123 2.61 19.60 -6.61
C GLU A 123 3.68 18.50 -6.53
N VAL A 124 4.23 18.24 -5.36
CA VAL A 124 5.30 17.27 -5.16
C VAL A 124 4.95 16.27 -4.04
N PHE A 125 5.76 15.24 -3.89
CA PHE A 125 5.54 14.18 -2.90
C PHE A 125 6.74 14.03 -1.96
N ASP A 126 6.45 13.97 -0.67
CA ASP A 126 7.42 13.65 0.35
C ASP A 126 7.28 12.17 0.73
N ILE A 127 8.39 11.43 0.70
CA ILE A 127 8.44 9.99 0.99
C ILE A 127 9.06 9.77 2.36
N TYR A 128 8.38 9.00 3.20
CA TYR A 128 8.81 8.60 4.54
C TYR A 128 9.00 7.09 4.59
N VAL A 129 9.96 6.62 5.39
CA VAL A 129 10.27 5.19 5.53
C VAL A 129 10.41 4.75 6.99
N GLY A 130 10.14 3.49 7.25
CA GLY A 130 10.40 2.84 8.54
C GLY A 130 9.38 3.12 9.63
N GLY A 131 8.16 3.55 9.27
CA GLY A 131 7.04 3.66 10.20
C GLY A 131 6.61 2.29 10.75
N GLU A 132 6.11 2.27 11.97
CA GLU A 132 5.70 1.05 12.68
C GLU A 132 4.48 1.33 13.56
N GLY A 133 3.27 1.31 12.97
CA GLY A 133 2.03 1.69 13.67
C GLY A 133 1.38 0.58 14.50
N LYS A 134 1.82 -0.68 14.37
CA LYS A 134 1.16 -1.86 15.00
C LYS A 134 2.03 -2.55 16.04
N THR A 135 2.70 -1.81 16.90
CA THR A 135 3.47 -2.37 18.00
C THR A 135 3.30 -1.55 19.27
N LEU A 136 3.63 -2.13 20.44
CA LEU A 136 3.68 -1.38 21.71
C LEU A 136 4.77 -0.29 21.69
N LYS A 137 5.69 -0.35 20.74
CA LYS A 137 6.75 0.66 20.51
C LYS A 137 6.53 1.30 19.12
N ALA A 138 5.30 1.78 18.89
CA ALA A 138 4.98 2.48 17.65
C ALA A 138 5.92 3.67 17.42
N LYS A 139 6.30 3.89 16.17
CA LYS A 139 7.14 5.02 15.77
C LYS A 139 6.76 5.52 14.39
N PHE A 140 7.00 6.80 14.17
CA PHE A 140 6.81 7.42 12.87
C PHE A 140 7.94 7.08 11.91
N GLY A 141 7.59 6.99 10.64
CA GLY A 141 8.55 6.98 9.54
C GLY A 141 9.37 8.26 9.51
N GLN A 142 10.60 8.16 9.05
CA GLN A 142 11.49 9.30 8.88
C GLN A 142 11.45 9.77 7.42
N LEU A 143 11.62 11.07 7.20
CA LEU A 143 11.69 11.63 5.86
C LEU A 143 12.86 10.99 5.08
N PHE A 144 12.52 10.34 4.00
CA PHE A 144 13.47 9.66 3.14
C PHE A 144 13.85 10.54 1.94
N ILE A 145 12.87 11.07 1.23
CA ILE A 145 13.06 11.98 0.10
C ILE A 145 11.97 13.04 0.17
N ALA A 146 12.32 14.29 -0.04
CA ALA A 146 11.39 15.39 -0.16
C ALA A 146 11.28 15.87 -1.61
N GLY A 147 10.10 16.35 -2.00
CA GLY A 147 9.93 17.07 -3.25
C GLY A 147 10.00 16.21 -4.52
N VAL A 148 9.60 14.94 -4.45
CA VAL A 148 9.55 14.06 -5.62
C VAL A 148 8.44 14.52 -6.56
N ALA A 149 8.78 14.74 -7.83
CA ALA A 149 7.80 15.04 -8.87
C ALA A 149 6.90 13.84 -9.16
N GLU A 150 5.66 14.09 -9.59
CA GLU A 150 4.65 13.06 -9.82
C GLU A 150 5.15 11.98 -10.79
N GLU A 151 5.79 12.40 -11.88
CA GLU A 151 6.29 11.52 -12.94
C GLU A 151 7.35 10.55 -12.45
N LYS A 152 8.06 10.88 -11.37
CA LYS A 152 9.13 10.06 -10.80
C LYS A 152 8.66 9.21 -9.60
N LEU A 153 7.48 9.49 -9.05
CA LEU A 153 7.04 8.88 -7.81
C LEU A 153 6.98 7.35 -7.90
N ILE A 154 6.34 6.83 -8.94
CA ILE A 154 6.17 5.37 -9.12
C ILE A 154 7.53 4.70 -9.24
N ASP A 155 8.43 5.24 -10.05
CA ASP A 155 9.77 4.69 -10.26
C ASP A 155 10.57 4.64 -8.95
N VAL A 156 10.52 5.71 -8.16
CA VAL A 156 11.20 5.79 -6.85
C VAL A 156 10.67 4.70 -5.90
N ILE A 157 9.36 4.55 -5.81
CA ILE A 157 8.76 3.55 -4.92
C ILE A 157 9.06 2.13 -5.40
N GLN A 158 9.00 1.87 -6.70
CA GLN A 158 9.35 0.56 -7.28
C GLN A 158 10.83 0.21 -7.04
N GLN A 159 11.74 1.16 -7.20
CA GLN A 159 13.16 0.96 -6.91
C GLN A 159 13.38 0.63 -5.42
N LEU A 160 12.74 1.35 -4.51
CA LEU A 160 12.83 1.11 -3.08
C LEU A 160 12.30 -0.30 -2.70
N ILE A 161 11.16 -0.71 -3.27
CA ILE A 161 10.60 -2.05 -3.08
C ILE A 161 11.52 -3.13 -3.67
N SER A 162 12.04 -2.92 -4.87
CA SER A 162 12.97 -3.83 -5.52
C SER A 162 14.27 -3.99 -4.72
N TYR A 163 14.79 -2.91 -4.18
CA TYR A 163 15.97 -2.94 -3.32
C TYR A 163 15.72 -3.74 -2.04
N PHE A 164 14.53 -3.56 -1.41
CA PHE A 164 14.12 -4.37 -0.27
C PHE A 164 13.95 -5.85 -0.64
N LYS A 165 13.34 -6.15 -1.79
CA LYS A 165 13.19 -7.53 -2.28
C LYS A 165 14.54 -8.24 -2.44
N GLN A 166 15.54 -7.54 -2.97
CA GLN A 166 16.86 -8.10 -3.26
C GLN A 166 17.75 -8.24 -2.01
N ASN A 167 17.67 -7.32 -1.07
CA ASN A 167 18.63 -7.18 0.03
C ASN A 167 18.01 -7.46 1.42
N GLY A 168 16.70 -7.59 1.50
CA GLY A 168 16.00 -7.93 2.73
C GLY A 168 16.16 -9.39 3.12
N LYS A 169 16.35 -9.66 4.41
CA LYS A 169 16.41 -11.03 4.94
C LYS A 169 15.00 -11.62 5.06
N LYS A 170 14.88 -12.94 4.94
CA LYS A 170 13.59 -13.64 5.11
C LYS A 170 12.88 -13.23 6.39
N ARG A 171 11.63 -12.79 6.28
CA ARG A 171 10.80 -12.26 7.38
C ARG A 171 11.33 -10.98 8.04
N GLU A 172 12.29 -10.29 7.44
CA GLU A 172 12.78 -9.02 7.95
C GLU A 172 11.75 -7.91 7.71
N LYS A 173 11.32 -7.22 8.77
CA LYS A 173 10.46 -6.05 8.63
C LYS A 173 11.19 -4.92 7.91
N PHE A 174 10.49 -4.15 7.10
CA PHE A 174 11.08 -3.04 6.35
C PHE A 174 11.76 -2.00 7.26
N SER A 175 11.16 -1.67 8.42
CA SER A 175 11.78 -0.77 9.40
C SER A 175 13.14 -1.28 9.91
N LYS A 176 13.28 -2.60 10.07
CA LYS A 176 14.56 -3.22 10.48
C LYS A 176 15.57 -3.26 9.35
N PHE A 177 15.11 -3.49 8.12
CA PHE A 177 15.93 -3.41 6.92
C PHE A 177 16.55 -2.01 6.77
N ILE A 178 15.73 -0.93 6.86
CA ILE A 178 16.24 0.46 6.83
C ILE A 178 17.22 0.72 7.96
N GLN A 179 16.93 0.26 9.18
CA GLN A 179 17.81 0.43 10.34
C GLN A 179 19.15 -0.31 10.16
N ARG A 180 19.14 -1.50 9.56
CA ARG A 180 20.34 -2.33 9.35
C ARG A 180 21.28 -1.78 8.28
N LEU A 181 20.73 -1.29 7.18
CA LEU A 181 21.53 -0.76 6.07
C LEU A 181 21.91 0.70 6.26
N GLY A 182 21.12 1.45 7.00
CA GLY A 182 21.22 2.90 7.09
C GLY A 182 20.46 3.61 5.97
N MET A 183 19.77 4.68 6.31
CA MET A 183 18.91 5.40 5.36
C MET A 183 19.68 6.00 4.18
N GLU A 184 20.85 6.56 4.44
CA GLU A 184 21.71 7.17 3.38
C GLU A 184 22.15 6.13 2.37
N ASN A 185 22.62 4.97 2.83
CA ASN A 185 23.05 3.89 1.94
C ASN A 185 21.89 3.38 1.05
N VAL A 186 20.67 3.38 1.61
CA VAL A 186 19.48 3.00 0.82
C VAL A 186 19.15 4.07 -0.21
N ARG A 187 19.27 5.36 0.12
CA ARG A 187 19.10 6.47 -0.84
C ARG A 187 20.07 6.38 -2.01
N GLU A 188 21.35 6.19 -1.71
CA GLU A 188 22.40 6.06 -2.72
C GLU A 188 22.17 4.86 -3.65
N ALA A 189 21.72 3.74 -3.07
CA ALA A 189 21.50 2.50 -3.83
C ALA A 189 20.33 2.56 -4.81
N ILE A 190 19.32 3.39 -4.57
CA ILE A 190 18.16 3.53 -5.48
C ILE A 190 18.35 4.65 -6.53
N ASN A 191 19.59 5.12 -6.74
CA ASN A 191 19.98 6.06 -7.81
C ASN A 191 18.99 7.19 -8.06
N LEU A 192 18.78 8.03 -7.05
CA LEU A 192 17.97 9.24 -7.19
C LEU A 192 18.81 10.35 -7.86
N HIS A 193 18.87 10.33 -9.18
CA HIS A 193 19.40 11.41 -10.01
C HIS A 193 18.29 12.25 -10.61
#